data_4056abe838131246c2a9bacad0dca60d
#
_entry.id   4056abe838131246c2a9bacad0dca60d
#
_cell.length_a   1.000
_cell.length_b   1.000
_cell.length_c   1.000
_cell.angle_alpha   90.00
_cell.angle_beta   90.00
_cell.angle_gamma   90.00
#
_symmetry.space_group_name_H-M   'P 1'
#
loop_
_entity.id
_entity.type
_entity.pdbx_description
1 polymer ?
#
loop_
_entity_poly.entity_id
_entity_poly.type
_entity_poly.pdbx_seq_one_letter_code
_entity_poly.pdbx_strand_id
1 'polypeptide(L)'
;MFAFENWHSALEMKRYIQRYIHHIGGLPDFKALRFTKYNQYESMILPMIKYLESFGVQFHFGVKVVNVQFDCKPERKLATRIDVIRDGHEESIDLTENDLVFITNGGCVENSTMGSQNKPAEFRPEIKAGGGWDMWRKIAAQDPAFGNPDKFCGNPELCNWMSATVETLDQRIIPYIKKICKRDPFTGKVVTGGIVTVKDSSWLLSWTINRQPQFREQPKDHCLVWVYALFSDKPGDYIKKPMRECTGKEICMEWLYHLGVPENEIEDMAEHSANTVPVMMPYIDAFFMPRAIEDRPKVVPDGAVNFAFLGQFAELPRDTIFTTEYSMRTGMEAVYTLLNVDRGVPEVWGSVFDIRALLDATVKLRDGKKATDMKMNLAQELVVKKLLGKIKDTDIEKILKEYNVI
;
A
#
# COMPACT_ATOMS: atom_id res chain seq x y z
N MET A 1 10.88 5.33 1.92
CA MET A 1 10.08 4.60 0.94
C MET A 1 8.65 4.42 1.41
N PHE A 2 8.44 3.93 2.58
CA PHE A 2 7.13 3.92 3.24
C PHE A 2 7.30 4.81 4.45
N ALA A 3 6.65 5.94 4.42
CA ALA A 3 6.72 6.88 5.52
C ALA A 3 5.85 6.34 6.63
N PHE A 4 6.40 5.47 7.47
CA PHE A 4 5.79 5.14 8.73
C PHE A 4 5.95 6.32 9.67
N GLU A 5 4.84 6.85 10.12
CA GLU A 5 4.80 7.81 11.19
C GLU A 5 4.87 7.12 12.56
N ASN A 6 5.18 7.90 13.61
CA ASN A 6 5.36 7.35 14.95
C ASN A 6 4.07 6.78 15.60
N TRP A 7 2.91 7.09 15.03
CA TRP A 7 1.62 6.57 15.47
C TRP A 7 1.20 5.29 14.75
N HIS A 8 1.84 4.93 13.62
CA HIS A 8 1.52 3.72 12.88
C HIS A 8 1.76 2.45 13.70
N SER A 9 1.03 1.39 13.37
CA SER A 9 1.09 0.10 14.04
C SER A 9 2.51 -0.49 14.04
N ALA A 10 3.09 -0.69 15.21
CA ALA A 10 4.36 -1.38 15.38
C ALA A 10 4.30 -2.84 14.88
N LEU A 11 3.13 -3.48 14.95
CA LEU A 11 2.89 -4.81 14.41
C LEU A 11 3.06 -4.83 12.89
N GLU A 12 2.45 -3.87 12.18
CA GLU A 12 2.58 -3.78 10.72
C GLU A 12 4.01 -3.40 10.31
N MET A 13 4.65 -2.48 11.03
CA MET A 13 6.06 -2.14 10.80
C MET A 13 6.98 -3.35 10.96
N LYS A 14 6.77 -4.17 12.00
CA LYS A 14 7.51 -5.42 12.20
C LYS A 14 7.32 -6.38 11.03
N ARG A 15 6.08 -6.61 10.59
CA ARG A 15 5.76 -7.48 9.45
C ARG A 15 6.38 -6.97 8.17
N TYR A 16 6.34 -5.67 7.97
CA TYR A 16 6.94 -5.01 6.85
C TYR A 16 8.46 -5.25 6.76
N ILE A 17 9.17 -5.04 7.86
CA ILE A 17 10.61 -5.33 7.95
C ILE A 17 10.87 -6.82 7.69
N GLN A 18 10.10 -7.71 8.33
CA GLN A 18 10.22 -9.15 8.14
C GLN A 18 10.03 -9.58 6.68
N ARG A 19 9.09 -8.93 5.98
CA ARG A 19 8.78 -9.24 4.58
C ARG A 19 9.83 -8.75 3.60
N TYR A 20 10.51 -7.63 3.88
CA TYR A 20 11.34 -6.93 2.92
C TYR A 20 12.80 -6.74 3.31
N ILE A 21 13.25 -7.26 4.44
CA ILE A 21 14.63 -7.06 4.92
C ILE A 21 15.68 -7.49 3.88
N HIS A 22 15.45 -8.56 3.14
CA HIS A 22 16.35 -9.05 2.09
C HIS A 22 16.38 -8.17 0.83
N HIS A 23 15.44 -7.24 0.69
CA HIS A 23 15.40 -6.28 -0.41
C HIS A 23 15.97 -4.91 -0.07
N ILE A 24 16.47 -4.72 1.14
CA ILE A 24 16.87 -3.40 1.66
C ILE A 24 17.88 -2.69 0.75
N GLY A 25 18.83 -3.42 0.19
CA GLY A 25 19.82 -2.87 -0.74
C GLY A 25 19.26 -2.52 -2.13
N GLY A 26 18.08 -3.01 -2.47
CA GLY A 26 17.40 -2.72 -3.75
C GLY A 26 16.30 -1.66 -3.65
N LEU A 27 16.04 -1.12 -2.45
CA LEU A 27 14.97 -0.15 -2.23
C LEU A 27 15.11 1.14 -3.07
N PRO A 28 16.31 1.73 -3.24
CA PRO A 28 16.46 2.95 -4.04
C PRO A 28 16.07 2.77 -5.51
N ASP A 29 16.19 1.57 -6.03
CA ASP A 29 15.94 1.25 -7.46
C ASP A 29 14.66 0.44 -7.69
N PHE A 30 13.97 0.02 -6.65
CA PHE A 30 12.85 -0.94 -6.70
C PHE A 30 13.15 -2.20 -7.53
N LYS A 31 14.38 -2.69 -7.52
CA LYS A 31 14.80 -3.82 -8.36
C LYS A 31 13.97 -5.09 -8.15
N ALA A 32 13.47 -5.29 -6.95
CA ALA A 32 12.65 -6.44 -6.60
C ALA A 32 11.19 -6.32 -7.05
N LEU A 33 10.69 -5.10 -7.27
CA LEU A 33 9.32 -4.87 -7.67
C LEU A 33 9.14 -5.05 -9.18
N ARG A 34 7.98 -5.59 -9.55
CA ARG A 34 7.56 -5.73 -10.94
C ARG A 34 6.41 -4.79 -11.22
N PHE A 35 6.42 -4.20 -12.39
CA PHE A 35 5.42 -3.28 -12.86
C PHE A 35 4.75 -3.84 -14.10
N THR A 36 3.45 -3.67 -14.20
CA THR A 36 2.68 -4.02 -15.40
C THR A 36 3.03 -3.09 -16.57
N LYS A 37 2.68 -3.49 -17.77
CA LYS A 37 2.94 -2.67 -18.98
C LYS A 37 2.17 -1.35 -18.94
N TYR A 38 0.91 -1.43 -18.60
CA TYR A 38 0.01 -0.30 -18.33
C TYR A 38 -0.42 -0.32 -16.88
N ASN A 39 -1.41 0.47 -16.47
CA ASN A 39 -2.01 0.40 -15.15
C ASN A 39 -2.55 -1.01 -14.83
N GLN A 40 -2.81 -1.28 -13.55
CA GLN A 40 -3.24 -2.62 -13.12
C GLN A 40 -4.61 -3.01 -13.69
N TYR A 41 -5.52 -2.05 -13.88
CA TYR A 41 -6.83 -2.33 -14.43
C TYR A 41 -6.74 -2.90 -15.84
N GLU A 42 -6.03 -2.19 -16.74
CA GLU A 42 -5.89 -2.61 -18.13
C GLU A 42 -5.00 -3.85 -18.31
N SER A 43 -4.00 -4.04 -17.44
CA SER A 43 -3.00 -5.10 -17.58
C SER A 43 -3.37 -6.39 -16.85
N MET A 44 -4.17 -6.31 -15.79
CA MET A 44 -4.51 -7.47 -14.94
C MET A 44 -6.02 -7.63 -14.76
N ILE A 45 -6.73 -6.61 -14.27
CA ILE A 45 -8.13 -6.76 -13.84
C ILE A 45 -9.03 -7.05 -15.05
N LEU A 46 -8.96 -6.24 -16.09
CA LEU A 46 -9.79 -6.43 -17.28
C LEU A 46 -9.55 -7.79 -17.99
N PRO A 47 -8.31 -8.26 -18.20
CA PRO A 47 -8.07 -9.61 -18.71
C PRO A 47 -8.60 -10.72 -17.80
N MET A 48 -8.49 -10.56 -16.46
CA MET A 48 -9.01 -11.53 -15.49
C MET A 48 -10.54 -11.60 -15.52
N ILE A 49 -11.23 -10.46 -15.57
CA ILE A 49 -12.68 -10.41 -15.72
C ILE A 49 -13.11 -11.20 -16.96
N LYS A 50 -12.54 -10.90 -18.12
CA LYS A 50 -12.84 -11.60 -19.38
C LYS A 50 -12.59 -13.11 -19.31
N TYR A 51 -11.51 -13.50 -18.64
CA TYR A 51 -11.19 -14.91 -18.44
C TYR A 51 -12.24 -15.61 -17.57
N LEU A 52 -12.60 -15.00 -16.44
CA LEU A 52 -13.59 -15.55 -15.51
C LEU A 52 -15.01 -15.63 -16.14
N GLU A 53 -15.40 -14.59 -16.89
CA GLU A 53 -16.66 -14.60 -17.65
C GLU A 53 -16.74 -15.79 -18.63
N SER A 54 -15.61 -16.19 -19.24
CA SER A 54 -15.56 -17.35 -20.14
C SER A 54 -15.83 -18.69 -19.42
N PHE A 55 -15.75 -18.70 -18.09
CA PHE A 55 -16.13 -19.84 -17.23
C PHE A 55 -17.51 -19.67 -16.56
N GLY A 56 -18.29 -18.67 -16.97
CA GLY A 56 -19.65 -18.45 -16.47
C GLY A 56 -19.69 -17.63 -15.16
N VAL A 57 -18.59 -17.04 -14.71
CA VAL A 57 -18.59 -16.11 -13.57
C VAL A 57 -19.37 -14.86 -13.94
N GLN A 58 -20.30 -14.46 -13.08
CA GLN A 58 -21.13 -13.27 -13.27
C GLN A 58 -20.64 -12.14 -12.36
N PHE A 59 -20.49 -10.95 -12.95
CA PHE A 59 -20.12 -9.73 -12.23
C PHE A 59 -21.35 -8.82 -12.13
N HIS A 60 -21.87 -8.63 -10.92
CA HIS A 60 -23.02 -7.78 -10.64
C HIS A 60 -22.54 -6.41 -10.13
N PHE A 61 -22.33 -5.47 -11.04
CA PHE A 61 -22.04 -4.08 -10.69
C PHE A 61 -23.32 -3.34 -10.29
N GLY A 62 -23.18 -2.27 -9.49
CA GLY A 62 -24.32 -1.49 -9.01
C GLY A 62 -25.12 -2.15 -7.89
N VAL A 63 -24.69 -3.32 -7.42
CA VAL A 63 -25.26 -4.02 -6.25
C VAL A 63 -24.42 -3.68 -5.02
N LYS A 64 -25.07 -3.08 -4.02
CA LYS A 64 -24.44 -2.66 -2.77
C LYS A 64 -24.76 -3.68 -1.68
N VAL A 65 -23.75 -4.43 -1.22
CA VAL A 65 -23.90 -5.32 -0.07
C VAL A 65 -23.87 -4.47 1.19
N VAL A 66 -24.93 -4.54 1.98
CA VAL A 66 -25.08 -3.72 3.20
C VAL A 66 -24.90 -4.51 4.48
N ASN A 67 -25.05 -5.84 4.44
CA ASN A 67 -24.82 -6.73 5.56
C ASN A 67 -24.67 -8.18 5.08
N VAL A 68 -24.02 -9.01 5.90
CA VAL A 68 -24.10 -10.48 5.84
C VAL A 68 -24.54 -10.95 7.22
N GLN A 69 -25.59 -11.76 7.26
CA GLN A 69 -26.16 -12.29 8.51
C GLN A 69 -25.61 -13.68 8.79
N PHE A 70 -25.37 -13.96 10.07
CA PHE A 70 -24.76 -15.22 10.52
C PHE A 70 -25.60 -15.88 11.63
N ASP A 71 -25.64 -17.21 11.63
CA ASP A 71 -25.99 -18.02 12.82
C ASP A 71 -24.67 -18.36 13.53
N CYS A 72 -24.40 -17.67 14.63
CA CYS A 72 -23.15 -17.79 15.39
C CYS A 72 -23.35 -18.64 16.64
N LYS A 73 -22.70 -19.81 16.68
CA LYS A 73 -22.53 -20.65 17.86
C LYS A 73 -21.04 -20.87 18.13
N PRO A 74 -20.61 -21.17 19.36
CA PRO A 74 -19.18 -21.31 19.67
C PRO A 74 -18.42 -22.21 18.71
N GLU A 75 -18.97 -23.38 18.36
CA GLU A 75 -18.34 -24.39 17.51
C GLU A 75 -18.76 -24.30 16.03
N ARG A 76 -19.69 -23.42 15.68
CA ARG A 76 -20.25 -23.37 14.32
C ARG A 76 -20.78 -22.00 13.98
N LYS A 77 -20.26 -21.38 12.94
CA LYS A 77 -20.69 -20.11 12.39
C LYS A 77 -21.07 -20.29 10.92
N LEU A 78 -22.28 -19.89 10.58
CA LEU A 78 -22.84 -20.06 9.24
C LEU A 78 -23.34 -18.72 8.71
N ALA A 79 -22.91 -18.31 7.52
CA ALA A 79 -23.53 -17.21 6.80
C ALA A 79 -24.89 -17.70 6.26
N THR A 80 -25.95 -16.96 6.60
CA THR A 80 -27.34 -17.38 6.32
C THR A 80 -28.05 -16.49 5.30
N ARG A 81 -27.57 -15.23 5.14
CA ARG A 81 -28.21 -14.25 4.26
C ARG A 81 -27.25 -13.12 3.89
N ILE A 82 -27.37 -12.62 2.67
CA ILE A 82 -26.72 -11.38 2.22
C ILE A 82 -27.80 -10.34 1.97
N ASP A 83 -27.72 -9.20 2.66
CA ASP A 83 -28.64 -8.07 2.45
C ASP A 83 -27.97 -7.10 1.46
N VAL A 84 -28.69 -6.74 0.40
CA VAL A 84 -28.19 -5.90 -0.68
C VAL A 84 -29.15 -4.76 -1.02
N ILE A 85 -28.61 -3.71 -1.64
CA ILE A 85 -29.41 -2.68 -2.31
C ILE A 85 -29.08 -2.74 -3.80
N ARG A 86 -30.10 -2.99 -4.62
CA ARG A 86 -30.01 -3.00 -6.08
C ARG A 86 -31.00 -1.97 -6.64
N ASP A 87 -30.52 -1.07 -7.47
CA ASP A 87 -31.33 0.00 -8.09
C ASP A 87 -32.18 0.78 -7.06
N GLY A 88 -31.66 0.95 -5.84
CA GLY A 88 -32.33 1.66 -4.74
C GLY A 88 -33.33 0.80 -3.95
N HIS A 89 -33.53 -0.46 -4.31
CA HIS A 89 -34.41 -1.40 -3.61
C HIS A 89 -33.63 -2.36 -2.72
N GLU A 90 -34.12 -2.61 -1.52
CA GLU A 90 -33.57 -3.60 -0.61
C GLU A 90 -34.00 -5.01 -1.06
N GLU A 91 -33.00 -5.88 -1.16
CA GLU A 91 -33.18 -7.30 -1.50
C GLU A 91 -32.37 -8.17 -0.52
N SER A 92 -32.69 -9.42 -0.42
CA SER A 92 -31.93 -10.40 0.36
C SER A 92 -31.69 -11.66 -0.45
N ILE A 93 -30.50 -12.24 -0.27
CA ILE A 93 -30.11 -13.52 -0.85
C ILE A 93 -29.96 -14.49 0.30
N ASP A 94 -30.87 -15.45 0.42
CA ASP A 94 -30.80 -16.50 1.43
C ASP A 94 -29.73 -17.51 1.03
N LEU A 95 -28.97 -18.00 2.02
CA LEU A 95 -27.83 -18.89 1.87
C LEU A 95 -28.08 -20.22 2.59
N THR A 96 -27.50 -21.28 2.05
CA THR A 96 -27.41 -22.60 2.64
C THR A 96 -25.98 -22.94 3.04
N GLU A 97 -25.77 -24.08 3.68
CA GLU A 97 -24.42 -24.58 4.00
C GLU A 97 -23.57 -24.90 2.77
N ASN A 98 -24.22 -25.09 1.61
CA ASN A 98 -23.53 -25.40 0.36
C ASN A 98 -23.11 -24.15 -0.44
N ASP A 99 -23.59 -22.98 -0.02
CA ASP A 99 -23.21 -21.70 -0.65
C ASP A 99 -21.96 -21.14 0.04
N LEU A 100 -20.90 -20.89 -0.71
CA LEU A 100 -19.69 -20.29 -0.17
C LEU A 100 -19.69 -18.77 -0.34
N VAL A 101 -19.41 -18.06 0.73
CA VAL A 101 -19.39 -16.58 0.75
C VAL A 101 -18.00 -16.07 1.08
N PHE A 102 -17.45 -15.26 0.17
CA PHE A 102 -16.17 -14.60 0.36
C PHE A 102 -16.38 -13.10 0.54
N ILE A 103 -15.96 -12.55 1.68
CA ILE A 103 -16.30 -11.21 2.13
C ILE A 103 -15.04 -10.36 2.17
N THR A 104 -15.00 -9.26 1.43
CA THR A 104 -13.94 -8.25 1.54
C THR A 104 -14.41 -7.14 2.47
N ASN A 105 -13.79 -7.05 3.64
CA ASN A 105 -14.12 -6.08 4.67
C ASN A 105 -13.50 -4.71 4.42
N GLY A 106 -14.19 -3.65 4.88
CA GLY A 106 -13.72 -2.28 4.86
C GLY A 106 -13.44 -1.75 3.46
N GLY A 107 -12.77 -0.60 3.38
CA GLY A 107 -12.37 -0.02 2.11
C GLY A 107 -11.45 1.18 2.28
N CYS A 108 -10.15 1.03 1.97
CA CYS A 108 -9.19 2.14 2.06
C CYS A 108 -9.53 3.31 1.13
N VAL A 109 -10.25 3.05 0.05
CA VAL A 109 -10.66 4.06 -0.93
C VAL A 109 -12.11 4.56 -0.74
N GLU A 110 -12.78 4.10 0.33
CA GLU A 110 -14.14 4.57 0.61
C GLU A 110 -14.15 6.08 0.85
N ASN A 111 -15.18 6.75 0.34
CA ASN A 111 -15.35 8.21 0.39
C ASN A 111 -14.22 9.02 -0.27
N SER A 112 -13.36 8.40 -1.07
CA SER A 112 -12.40 9.15 -1.88
C SER A 112 -13.13 10.12 -2.78
N THR A 113 -12.60 11.34 -2.89
CA THR A 113 -13.12 12.39 -3.75
C THR A 113 -12.05 12.87 -4.69
N MET A 114 -12.45 13.31 -5.86
CA MET A 114 -11.56 13.94 -6.84
C MET A 114 -11.88 15.42 -6.95
N GLY A 115 -10.82 16.23 -7.00
CA GLY A 115 -10.90 17.61 -7.42
C GLY A 115 -10.62 17.76 -8.91
N SER A 116 -10.06 18.89 -9.28
CA SER A 116 -9.62 19.20 -10.64
C SER A 116 -8.46 20.20 -10.61
N GLN A 117 -7.95 20.57 -11.78
CA GLN A 117 -6.95 21.64 -11.91
C GLN A 117 -7.30 22.87 -11.07
N ASN A 118 -8.59 23.24 -11.02
CA ASN A 118 -9.08 24.46 -10.41
C ASN A 118 -10.00 24.26 -9.19
N LYS A 119 -10.14 23.02 -8.72
CA LYS A 119 -10.99 22.68 -7.59
C LYS A 119 -10.29 21.69 -6.65
N PRO A 120 -10.24 21.94 -5.32
CA PRO A 120 -9.74 20.99 -4.36
C PRO A 120 -10.64 19.76 -4.29
N ALA A 121 -10.07 18.64 -3.82
CA ALA A 121 -10.84 17.46 -3.44
C ALA A 121 -11.44 17.67 -2.04
N GLU A 122 -12.65 17.16 -1.82
CA GLU A 122 -13.36 17.33 -0.54
C GLU A 122 -12.93 16.23 0.46
N PHE A 123 -12.68 16.62 1.69
CA PHE A 123 -12.48 15.67 2.78
C PHE A 123 -13.84 15.21 3.32
N ARG A 124 -14.17 13.93 3.15
CA ARG A 124 -15.44 13.31 3.58
C ARG A 124 -15.16 12.17 4.56
N PRO A 125 -14.96 12.49 5.86
CA PRO A 125 -14.56 11.49 6.86
C PRO A 125 -15.71 10.62 7.40
N GLU A 126 -16.96 10.90 7.03
CA GLU A 126 -18.13 10.20 7.58
C GLU A 126 -18.20 8.77 7.05
N ILE A 127 -18.47 7.80 7.93
CA ILE A 127 -18.79 6.43 7.52
C ILE A 127 -20.11 6.44 6.75
N LYS A 128 -20.04 6.07 5.49
CA LYS A 128 -21.21 6.06 4.61
C LYS A 128 -22.10 4.85 4.92
N ALA A 129 -23.38 5.10 5.18
CA ALA A 129 -24.35 4.02 5.39
C ALA A 129 -24.36 3.04 4.21
N GLY A 130 -24.18 1.76 4.50
CA GLY A 130 -24.02 0.67 3.53
C GLY A 130 -22.72 0.75 2.72
N GLY A 131 -21.69 1.47 3.16
CA GLY A 131 -20.34 1.34 2.68
C GLY A 131 -19.63 0.13 3.27
N GLY A 132 -18.39 -0.13 2.84
CA GLY A 132 -17.62 -1.28 3.31
C GLY A 132 -17.32 -1.25 4.82
N TRP A 133 -17.11 -0.06 5.38
CA TRP A 133 -16.91 0.11 6.83
C TRP A 133 -18.19 -0.10 7.63
N ASP A 134 -19.33 0.42 7.16
CA ASP A 134 -20.64 0.20 7.78
C ASP A 134 -21.06 -1.27 7.72
N MET A 135 -20.84 -1.92 6.57
CA MET A 135 -21.06 -3.36 6.43
C MET A 135 -20.20 -4.15 7.43
N TRP A 136 -18.91 -3.85 7.55
CA TRP A 136 -18.06 -4.57 8.47
C TRP A 136 -18.45 -4.32 9.95
N ARG A 137 -18.88 -3.11 10.32
CA ARG A 137 -19.44 -2.84 11.66
C ARG A 137 -20.65 -3.73 11.98
N LYS A 138 -21.57 -3.89 11.02
CA LYS A 138 -22.73 -4.76 11.18
C LYS A 138 -22.34 -6.24 11.31
N ILE A 139 -21.38 -6.68 10.52
CA ILE A 139 -20.82 -8.03 10.61
C ILE A 139 -20.14 -8.24 11.97
N ALA A 140 -19.24 -7.35 12.36
CA ALA A 140 -18.48 -7.45 13.61
C ALA A 140 -19.34 -7.39 14.88
N ALA A 141 -20.51 -6.75 14.80
CA ALA A 141 -21.47 -6.73 15.90
C ALA A 141 -22.11 -8.10 16.18
N GLN A 142 -22.02 -9.07 15.27
CA GLN A 142 -22.65 -10.39 15.41
C GLN A 142 -21.74 -11.40 16.13
N ASP A 143 -20.41 -11.29 16.00
CA ASP A 143 -19.45 -12.18 16.69
C ASP A 143 -18.10 -11.47 16.87
N PRO A 144 -17.46 -11.55 18.04
CA PRO A 144 -16.13 -10.93 18.28
C PRO A 144 -15.04 -11.46 17.36
N ALA A 145 -15.16 -12.67 16.82
CA ALA A 145 -14.18 -13.25 15.87
C ALA A 145 -14.20 -12.55 14.50
N PHE A 146 -15.15 -11.67 14.26
CA PHE A 146 -15.25 -10.92 13.00
C PHE A 146 -14.51 -9.59 13.01
N GLY A 147 -13.69 -9.36 14.05
CA GLY A 147 -12.77 -8.25 14.17
C GLY A 147 -13.37 -6.96 14.72
N ASN A 148 -12.60 -5.88 14.64
CA ASN A 148 -12.96 -4.58 15.21
C ASN A 148 -12.69 -3.44 14.20
N PRO A 149 -13.65 -3.12 13.31
CA PRO A 149 -13.47 -2.12 12.27
C PRO A 149 -13.14 -0.71 12.79
N ASP A 150 -13.60 -0.35 14.00
CA ASP A 150 -13.35 0.99 14.56
C ASP A 150 -11.87 1.25 14.88
N LYS A 151 -11.06 0.21 15.03
CA LYS A 151 -9.61 0.34 15.14
C LYS A 151 -8.97 0.88 13.84
N PHE A 152 -9.63 0.69 12.72
CA PHE A 152 -9.13 1.05 11.40
C PHE A 152 -9.76 2.35 10.88
N CYS A 153 -11.08 2.48 10.97
CA CYS A 153 -11.82 3.62 10.43
C CYS A 153 -12.24 4.67 11.46
N GLY A 154 -11.91 4.48 12.74
CA GLY A 154 -12.36 5.36 13.83
C GLY A 154 -11.69 6.74 13.90
N ASN A 155 -10.57 6.94 13.19
CA ASN A 155 -9.86 8.22 13.19
C ASN A 155 -9.40 8.62 11.77
N PRO A 156 -10.30 9.12 10.93
CA PRO A 156 -9.96 9.53 9.58
C PRO A 156 -9.02 10.75 9.52
N GLU A 157 -8.94 11.57 10.56
CA GLU A 157 -7.95 12.66 10.64
C GLU A 157 -6.51 12.15 10.67
N LEU A 158 -6.26 10.97 11.23
CA LEU A 158 -4.94 10.34 11.21
C LEU A 158 -4.72 9.50 9.94
N CYS A 159 -5.72 8.71 9.52
CA CYS A 159 -5.54 7.73 8.45
C CYS A 159 -5.85 8.27 7.04
N ASN A 160 -6.08 9.57 6.89
CA ASN A 160 -6.27 10.18 5.59
C ASN A 160 -4.94 10.41 4.87
N TRP A 161 -5.06 10.52 3.56
CA TRP A 161 -3.95 10.83 2.69
C TRP A 161 -4.43 11.65 1.49
N MET A 162 -3.57 12.55 1.05
CA MET A 162 -3.81 13.35 -0.14
C MET A 162 -2.85 12.97 -1.24
N SER A 163 -3.35 12.71 -2.42
CA SER A 163 -2.53 12.51 -3.60
C SER A 163 -3.02 13.35 -4.78
N ALA A 164 -2.21 13.44 -5.81
CA ALA A 164 -2.60 14.03 -7.08
C ALA A 164 -1.92 13.28 -8.23
N THR A 165 -2.61 13.19 -9.35
CA THR A 165 -2.00 12.82 -10.62
C THR A 165 -1.71 14.08 -11.41
N VAL A 166 -0.43 14.32 -11.69
CA VAL A 166 0.02 15.40 -12.58
C VAL A 166 0.26 14.77 -13.94
N GLU A 167 -0.44 15.23 -14.95
CA GLU A 167 -0.19 14.93 -16.35
C GLU A 167 0.59 16.08 -16.97
N THR A 168 1.81 15.83 -17.47
CA THR A 168 2.54 16.86 -18.23
C THR A 168 1.99 16.93 -19.63
N LEU A 169 1.67 18.12 -20.11
CA LEU A 169 1.04 18.35 -21.42
C LEU A 169 2.05 18.69 -22.52
N ASP A 170 3.28 19.02 -22.12
CA ASP A 170 4.37 19.38 -23.01
C ASP A 170 5.74 18.97 -22.40
N GLN A 171 6.84 19.38 -23.06
CA GLN A 171 8.18 19.00 -22.69
C GLN A 171 8.85 19.95 -21.67
N ARG A 172 8.21 21.03 -21.22
CA ARG A 172 8.84 22.03 -20.34
C ARG A 172 9.22 21.50 -18.98
N ILE A 173 8.43 20.60 -18.41
CA ILE A 173 8.66 19.99 -17.08
C ILE A 173 9.69 18.84 -17.16
N ILE A 174 9.80 18.17 -18.29
CA ILE A 174 10.60 16.95 -18.47
C ILE A 174 12.09 17.15 -18.13
N PRO A 175 12.77 18.26 -18.45
CA PRO A 175 14.19 18.49 -18.06
C PRO A 175 14.41 18.46 -16.55
N TYR A 176 13.48 18.99 -15.76
CA TYR A 176 13.54 18.99 -14.30
C TYR A 176 13.39 17.58 -13.73
N ILE A 177 12.46 16.79 -14.26
CA ILE A 177 12.31 15.37 -13.92
C ILE A 177 13.61 14.62 -14.24
N LYS A 178 14.16 14.78 -15.44
CA LYS A 178 15.41 14.14 -15.86
C LYS A 178 16.62 14.55 -15.00
N LYS A 179 16.67 15.79 -14.54
CA LYS A 179 17.73 16.28 -13.65
C LYS A 179 17.79 15.49 -12.33
N ILE A 180 16.63 15.14 -11.77
CA ILE A 180 16.53 14.37 -10.52
C ILE A 180 16.65 12.87 -10.78
N CYS A 181 15.86 12.32 -11.67
CA CYS A 181 15.76 10.88 -11.90
C CYS A 181 16.93 10.29 -12.69
N LYS A 182 17.67 11.13 -13.43
CA LYS A 182 18.74 10.71 -14.38
C LYS A 182 18.24 9.73 -15.45
N ARG A 183 16.93 9.71 -15.70
CA ARG A 183 16.24 8.82 -16.65
C ARG A 183 15.25 9.61 -17.48
N ASP A 184 15.07 9.16 -18.73
CA ASP A 184 14.07 9.72 -19.63
C ASP A 184 12.73 9.02 -19.40
N PRO A 185 11.61 9.75 -19.17
CA PRO A 185 10.30 9.16 -18.97
C PRO A 185 9.79 8.32 -20.14
N PHE A 186 10.19 8.66 -21.35
CA PHE A 186 9.63 8.09 -22.59
C PHE A 186 10.35 6.84 -23.09
N THR A 187 11.25 6.26 -22.29
CA THR A 187 12.01 5.04 -22.69
C THR A 187 11.25 3.74 -22.49
N GLY A 188 10.03 3.78 -21.94
CA GLY A 188 9.25 2.57 -21.59
C GLY A 188 9.81 1.80 -20.39
N LYS A 189 10.69 2.41 -19.59
CA LYS A 189 11.23 1.86 -18.34
C LYS A 189 10.69 2.66 -17.15
N VAL A 190 10.80 2.09 -15.93
CA VAL A 190 10.48 2.81 -14.69
C VAL A 190 11.38 4.04 -14.56
N VAL A 191 10.82 5.19 -14.30
CA VAL A 191 11.52 6.48 -14.35
C VAL A 191 12.18 6.82 -13.02
N THR A 192 11.43 6.86 -11.92
CA THR A 192 11.98 7.22 -10.62
C THR A 192 12.81 6.09 -10.00
N GLY A 193 12.59 4.84 -10.41
CA GLY A 193 13.22 3.67 -9.79
C GLY A 193 12.71 3.38 -8.38
N GLY A 194 12.13 4.35 -7.70
CA GLY A 194 11.55 4.32 -6.38
C GLY A 194 10.67 5.53 -6.16
N ILE A 195 10.23 5.73 -4.92
CA ILE A 195 9.55 6.96 -4.52
C ILE A 195 10.61 8.01 -4.23
N VAL A 196 10.48 9.18 -4.82
CA VAL A 196 11.28 10.36 -4.52
C VAL A 196 10.57 11.13 -3.42
N THR A 197 11.19 11.25 -2.25
CA THR A 197 10.65 12.03 -1.14
C THR A 197 11.48 13.29 -0.94
N VAL A 198 10.83 14.43 -0.87
CA VAL A 198 11.46 15.71 -0.55
C VAL A 198 11.56 15.81 0.97
N LYS A 199 12.75 15.53 1.48
CA LYS A 199 13.03 15.40 2.92
C LYS A 199 12.61 16.63 3.73
N ASP A 200 12.84 17.82 3.20
CA ASP A 200 12.63 19.09 3.90
C ASP A 200 11.26 19.72 3.55
N SER A 201 10.41 19.02 2.79
CA SER A 201 9.04 19.48 2.50
C SER A 201 8.16 19.41 3.74
N SER A 202 7.46 20.49 4.03
CA SER A 202 6.47 20.56 5.11
C SER A 202 5.32 19.56 4.93
N TRP A 203 5.00 19.19 3.69
CA TRP A 203 4.02 18.16 3.36
C TRP A 203 4.62 16.74 3.43
N LEU A 204 5.95 16.59 3.60
CA LEU A 204 6.69 15.36 3.27
C LEU A 204 6.32 14.88 1.87
N LEU A 205 6.32 15.83 0.92
CA LEU A 205 5.91 15.61 -0.45
C LEU A 205 6.75 14.51 -1.08
N SER A 206 6.04 13.54 -1.64
CA SER A 206 6.65 12.41 -2.33
C SER A 206 6.04 12.26 -3.71
N TRP A 207 6.80 11.71 -4.65
CA TRP A 207 6.32 11.48 -5.99
C TRP A 207 6.99 10.29 -6.65
N THR A 208 6.30 9.72 -7.63
CA THR A 208 6.85 8.61 -8.43
C THR A 208 6.33 8.68 -9.86
N ILE A 209 7.18 8.25 -10.77
CA ILE A 209 6.83 8.07 -12.17
C ILE A 209 7.08 6.63 -12.53
N ASN A 210 6.01 5.90 -12.73
CA ASN A 210 6.03 4.54 -13.19
C ASN A 210 6.42 4.48 -14.68
N ARG A 211 6.41 3.30 -15.24
CA ARG A 211 6.59 3.08 -16.67
C ARG A 211 5.57 3.87 -17.49
N GLN A 212 6.03 4.57 -18.51
CA GLN A 212 5.17 5.29 -19.45
C GLN A 212 5.09 4.54 -20.79
N PRO A 213 3.97 4.60 -21.51
CA PRO A 213 2.69 5.15 -21.07
C PRO A 213 2.04 4.28 -19.99
N GLN A 214 1.29 4.92 -19.08
CA GLN A 214 0.57 4.24 -18.00
C GLN A 214 -0.84 3.79 -18.41
N PHE A 215 -1.40 4.43 -19.43
CA PHE A 215 -2.67 4.08 -20.07
C PHE A 215 -2.43 3.83 -21.56
N ARG A 216 -3.22 2.94 -22.17
CA ARG A 216 -3.09 2.61 -23.59
C ARG A 216 -3.32 3.81 -24.51
N GLU A 217 -4.26 4.65 -24.13
CA GLU A 217 -4.67 5.85 -24.89
C GLU A 217 -3.92 7.13 -24.49
N GLN A 218 -2.96 7.01 -23.56
CA GLN A 218 -2.14 8.16 -23.15
C GLN A 218 -1.35 8.72 -24.34
N PRO A 219 -1.39 10.04 -24.57
CA PRO A 219 -0.55 10.68 -25.58
C PRO A 219 0.93 10.37 -25.36
N LYS A 220 1.69 10.19 -26.44
CA LYS A 220 3.07 9.71 -26.39
C LYS A 220 4.05 10.70 -25.77
N ASP A 221 3.71 11.97 -25.77
CA ASP A 221 4.48 13.08 -25.23
C ASP A 221 4.03 13.53 -23.84
N HIS A 222 2.98 12.92 -23.30
CA HIS A 222 2.50 13.15 -21.95
C HIS A 222 3.14 12.18 -20.95
N CYS A 223 3.48 12.69 -19.77
CA CYS A 223 4.02 11.90 -18.66
C CYS A 223 3.08 12.02 -17.45
N LEU A 224 2.70 10.90 -16.87
CA LEU A 224 1.89 10.87 -15.66
C LEU A 224 2.80 10.71 -14.44
N VAL A 225 2.63 11.63 -13.49
CA VAL A 225 3.34 11.66 -12.21
C VAL A 225 2.34 11.48 -11.08
N TRP A 226 2.59 10.52 -10.20
CA TRP A 226 1.82 10.42 -8.97
C TRP A 226 2.55 11.19 -7.87
N VAL A 227 1.89 12.21 -7.34
CA VAL A 227 2.37 13.07 -6.24
C VAL A 227 1.50 12.81 -5.03
N TYR A 228 2.08 12.79 -3.82
CA TYR A 228 1.33 12.62 -2.60
C TYR A 228 2.01 13.25 -1.40
N ALA A 229 1.22 13.51 -0.36
CA ALA A 229 1.70 14.02 0.91
C ALA A 229 1.05 13.29 2.08
N LEU A 230 1.86 12.97 3.09
CA LEU A 230 1.40 12.38 4.33
C LEU A 230 0.86 13.43 5.31
N PHE A 231 1.48 14.62 5.32
CA PHE A 231 1.06 15.73 6.17
C PHE A 231 0.10 16.63 5.40
N SER A 232 -1.08 16.11 5.10
CA SER A 232 -2.09 16.79 4.28
C SER A 232 -2.67 18.05 4.94
N ASP A 233 -2.49 18.19 6.26
CA ASP A 233 -2.95 19.28 7.11
C ASP A 233 -1.92 20.41 7.31
N LYS A 234 -0.66 20.22 6.87
CA LYS A 234 0.41 21.20 7.02
C LYS A 234 0.42 22.21 5.86
N PRO A 235 0.74 23.50 6.12
CA PRO A 235 1.01 24.45 5.06
C PRO A 235 2.22 24.02 4.22
N GLY A 236 2.13 24.17 2.90
CA GLY A 236 3.24 23.91 1.97
C GLY A 236 4.38 24.93 2.09
N ASP A 237 5.51 24.61 1.47
CA ASP A 237 6.68 25.49 1.51
C ASP A 237 6.58 26.66 0.50
N TYR A 238 5.92 26.45 -0.63
CA TYR A 238 5.65 27.44 -1.66
C TYR A 238 4.21 28.01 -1.54
N ILE A 239 3.21 27.13 -1.56
CA ILE A 239 1.79 27.52 -1.58
C ILE A 239 1.30 28.06 -0.22
N LYS A 240 1.96 27.76 0.90
CA LYS A 240 1.59 28.22 2.26
C LYS A 240 0.17 27.84 2.69
N LYS A 241 -0.37 26.75 2.13
CA LYS A 241 -1.72 26.23 2.33
C LYS A 241 -1.67 24.73 2.56
N PRO A 242 -2.52 24.13 3.41
CA PRO A 242 -2.60 22.67 3.55
C PRO A 242 -2.89 21.99 2.20
N MET A 243 -2.21 20.86 1.92
CA MET A 243 -2.41 20.17 0.64
C MET A 243 -3.87 19.78 0.41
N ARG A 244 -4.59 19.37 1.47
CA ARG A 244 -6.00 18.98 1.39
C ARG A 244 -6.96 20.13 1.02
N GLU A 245 -6.49 21.36 1.06
CA GLU A 245 -7.26 22.56 0.66
C GLU A 245 -6.83 23.09 -0.71
N CYS A 246 -5.79 22.48 -1.29
CA CYS A 246 -5.22 22.94 -2.56
C CYS A 246 -6.00 22.42 -3.76
N THR A 247 -6.09 23.27 -4.79
CA THR A 247 -6.48 22.87 -6.15
C THR A 247 -5.39 22.05 -6.80
N GLY A 248 -5.68 21.37 -7.91
CA GLY A 248 -4.65 20.65 -8.67
C GLY A 248 -3.51 21.56 -9.12
N LYS A 249 -3.82 22.78 -9.60
CA LYS A 249 -2.82 23.78 -9.97
C LYS A 249 -1.87 24.09 -8.81
N GLU A 250 -2.40 24.35 -7.62
CA GLU A 250 -1.60 24.68 -6.43
C GLU A 250 -0.70 23.52 -6.01
N ILE A 251 -1.20 22.27 -6.09
CA ILE A 251 -0.36 21.09 -5.82
C ILE A 251 0.76 20.95 -6.86
N CYS A 252 0.46 21.20 -8.12
CA CYS A 252 1.47 21.22 -9.18
C CYS A 252 2.54 22.28 -8.92
N MET A 253 2.14 23.48 -8.52
CA MET A 253 3.07 24.59 -8.19
C MET A 253 4.02 24.20 -7.06
N GLU A 254 3.53 23.61 -5.98
CA GLU A 254 4.36 23.10 -4.88
C GLU A 254 5.34 22.03 -5.35
N TRP A 255 4.88 21.07 -6.18
CA TRP A 255 5.76 20.04 -6.75
C TRP A 255 6.83 20.65 -7.68
N LEU A 256 6.49 21.59 -8.56
CA LEU A 256 7.42 22.29 -9.44
C LEU A 256 8.49 23.07 -8.66
N TYR A 257 8.10 23.72 -7.57
CA TYR A 257 9.02 24.37 -6.65
C TYR A 257 10.09 23.38 -6.14
N HIS A 258 9.66 22.22 -5.68
CA HIS A 258 10.58 21.17 -5.20
C HIS A 258 11.35 20.45 -6.32
N LEU A 259 10.94 20.54 -7.57
CA LEU A 259 11.75 20.13 -8.72
C LEU A 259 12.86 21.15 -9.04
N GLY A 260 12.83 22.35 -8.46
CA GLY A 260 13.77 23.44 -8.70
C GLY A 260 13.48 24.22 -9.98
N VAL A 261 12.21 24.34 -10.34
CA VAL A 261 11.74 25.28 -11.36
C VAL A 261 11.89 26.71 -10.82
N PRO A 262 12.38 27.69 -11.62
CA PRO A 262 12.44 29.07 -11.20
C PRO A 262 11.06 29.60 -10.78
N GLU A 263 10.99 30.32 -9.65
CA GLU A 263 9.70 30.74 -9.06
C GLU A 263 8.83 31.57 -10.02
N ASN A 264 9.46 32.38 -10.88
CA ASN A 264 8.77 33.19 -11.88
C ASN A 264 8.17 32.36 -13.04
N GLU A 265 8.50 31.08 -13.16
CA GLU A 265 7.98 30.17 -14.21
C GLU A 265 6.96 29.18 -13.65
N ILE A 266 6.89 28.98 -12.33
CA ILE A 266 6.08 27.93 -11.67
C ILE A 266 4.61 28.07 -12.04
N GLU A 267 4.04 29.26 -11.90
CA GLU A 267 2.63 29.47 -12.12
C GLU A 267 2.24 29.23 -13.59
N ASP A 268 3.02 29.75 -14.52
CA ASP A 268 2.80 29.56 -15.95
C ASP A 268 2.90 28.08 -16.35
N MET A 269 3.91 27.38 -15.83
CA MET A 269 4.07 25.96 -16.11
C MET A 269 2.93 25.11 -15.50
N ALA A 270 2.51 25.42 -14.29
CA ALA A 270 1.39 24.70 -13.65
C ALA A 270 0.06 24.94 -14.40
N GLU A 271 -0.15 26.13 -14.98
CA GLU A 271 -1.36 26.46 -15.72
C GLU A 271 -1.38 25.87 -17.15
N HIS A 272 -0.25 25.91 -17.86
CA HIS A 272 -0.24 25.64 -19.30
C HIS A 272 0.47 24.33 -19.68
N SER A 273 1.38 23.80 -18.82
CA SER A 273 2.16 22.60 -19.12
C SER A 273 1.75 21.38 -18.30
N ALA A 274 0.77 21.52 -17.41
CA ALA A 274 0.28 20.42 -16.61
C ALA A 274 -1.25 20.47 -16.41
N ASN A 275 -1.85 19.28 -16.30
CA ASN A 275 -3.19 19.12 -15.76
C ASN A 275 -3.09 18.23 -14.52
N THR A 276 -3.62 18.71 -13.40
CA THR A 276 -3.44 18.02 -12.11
C THR A 276 -4.79 17.74 -11.47
N VAL A 277 -5.01 16.47 -11.14
CA VAL A 277 -6.23 15.99 -10.48
C VAL A 277 -5.90 15.55 -9.07
N PRO A 278 -6.27 16.31 -8.03
CA PRO A 278 -6.12 15.93 -6.64
C PRO A 278 -7.14 14.86 -6.26
N VAL A 279 -6.72 13.96 -5.35
CA VAL A 279 -7.55 12.90 -4.78
C VAL A 279 -7.39 12.91 -3.27
N MET A 280 -8.47 13.08 -2.54
CA MET A 280 -8.52 12.97 -1.09
C MET A 280 -9.07 11.62 -0.69
N MET A 281 -8.32 10.91 0.16
CA MET A 281 -8.63 9.53 0.58
C MET A 281 -8.69 9.45 2.11
N PRO A 282 -9.89 9.52 2.72
CA PRO A 282 -10.04 9.60 4.19
C PRO A 282 -9.52 8.37 4.95
N TYR A 283 -9.47 7.20 4.30
CA TYR A 283 -9.18 5.93 4.95
C TYR A 283 -7.98 5.18 4.34
N ILE A 284 -7.15 5.84 3.57
CA ILE A 284 -6.08 5.14 2.80
C ILE A 284 -5.07 4.43 3.71
N ASP A 285 -4.72 5.02 4.86
CA ASP A 285 -3.80 4.45 5.85
C ASP A 285 -4.51 3.67 6.97
N ALA A 286 -5.81 3.41 6.82
CA ALA A 286 -6.58 2.67 7.82
C ALA A 286 -5.93 1.33 8.19
N PHE A 287 -5.31 0.65 7.25
CA PHE A 287 -4.64 -0.63 7.49
C PHE A 287 -3.36 -0.52 8.34
N PHE A 288 -2.80 0.68 8.52
CA PHE A 288 -1.64 0.94 9.40
C PHE A 288 -2.03 1.47 10.78
N MET A 289 -3.32 1.61 11.08
CA MET A 289 -3.77 2.04 12.40
C MET A 289 -3.31 1.07 13.51
N PRO A 290 -2.99 1.57 14.71
CA PRO A 290 -2.62 0.75 15.86
C PRO A 290 -3.71 -0.27 16.20
N ARG A 291 -3.34 -1.53 16.30
CA ARG A 291 -4.27 -2.64 16.50
C ARG A 291 -3.65 -3.82 17.25
N ALA A 292 -4.49 -4.68 17.80
CA ALA A 292 -4.15 -6.04 18.18
C ALA A 292 -4.31 -7.01 16.99
N ILE A 293 -3.87 -8.25 17.15
CA ILE A 293 -4.00 -9.28 16.09
C ILE A 293 -5.47 -9.58 15.83
N GLU A 294 -6.26 -9.67 16.87
CA GLU A 294 -7.68 -10.04 16.87
C GLU A 294 -8.59 -8.96 16.27
N ASP A 295 -8.08 -7.73 16.10
CA ASP A 295 -8.86 -6.66 15.47
C ASP A 295 -9.13 -6.92 13.98
N ARG A 296 -8.37 -7.82 13.33
CA ARG A 296 -8.72 -8.39 12.02
C ARG A 296 -9.26 -9.81 12.20
N PRO A 297 -10.34 -10.19 11.51
CA PRO A 297 -10.81 -11.57 11.51
C PRO A 297 -9.77 -12.48 10.85
N LYS A 298 -9.66 -13.73 11.27
CA LYS A 298 -8.95 -14.75 10.49
C LYS A 298 -9.59 -14.87 9.11
N VAL A 299 -8.82 -15.31 8.12
CA VAL A 299 -9.37 -15.58 6.77
C VAL A 299 -10.56 -16.54 6.87
N VAL A 300 -10.38 -17.66 7.55
CA VAL A 300 -11.49 -18.55 7.93
C VAL A 300 -11.56 -18.56 9.46
N PRO A 301 -12.56 -17.88 10.07
CA PRO A 301 -12.72 -17.89 11.52
C PRO A 301 -12.97 -19.29 12.06
N ASP A 302 -12.58 -19.53 13.31
CA ASP A 302 -12.82 -20.82 13.95
C ASP A 302 -14.33 -21.12 14.00
N GLY A 303 -14.71 -22.32 13.53
CA GLY A 303 -16.09 -22.73 13.39
C GLY A 303 -16.82 -22.21 12.15
N ALA A 304 -16.17 -21.46 11.27
CA ALA A 304 -16.79 -21.02 10.01
C ALA A 304 -17.06 -22.23 9.10
N VAL A 305 -18.29 -22.31 8.59
CA VAL A 305 -18.75 -23.42 7.74
C VAL A 305 -18.66 -23.06 6.25
N ASN A 306 -19.17 -21.88 5.88
CA ASN A 306 -19.44 -21.54 4.49
C ASN A 306 -18.97 -20.13 4.11
N PHE A 307 -18.10 -19.50 4.89
CA PHE A 307 -17.65 -18.15 4.59
C PHE A 307 -16.18 -17.93 4.97
N ALA A 308 -15.59 -16.92 4.33
CA ALA A 308 -14.24 -16.43 4.62
C ALA A 308 -14.16 -14.92 4.45
N PHE A 309 -13.23 -14.29 5.18
CA PHE A 309 -12.86 -12.90 5.02
C PHE A 309 -11.63 -12.75 4.13
N LEU A 310 -11.67 -11.82 3.20
CA LEU A 310 -10.62 -11.60 2.22
C LEU A 310 -10.01 -10.20 2.30
N GLY A 311 -8.83 -10.06 1.68
CA GLY A 311 -8.20 -8.78 1.45
C GLY A 311 -7.44 -8.23 2.65
N GLN A 312 -7.20 -6.92 2.64
CA GLN A 312 -6.28 -6.25 3.57
C GLN A 312 -6.73 -6.24 5.03
N PHE A 313 -8.02 -6.48 5.28
CA PHE A 313 -8.61 -6.50 6.62
C PHE A 313 -8.93 -7.92 7.11
N ALA A 314 -8.44 -8.95 6.45
CA ALA A 314 -8.34 -10.30 6.99
C ALA A 314 -6.92 -10.54 7.52
N GLU A 315 -6.78 -11.34 8.60
CA GLU A 315 -5.50 -11.58 9.25
C GLU A 315 -4.73 -12.70 8.58
N LEU A 316 -3.52 -12.39 8.11
CA LEU A 316 -2.54 -13.37 7.63
C LEU A 316 -1.28 -13.28 8.47
N PRO A 317 -0.88 -14.35 9.18
CA PRO A 317 0.39 -14.40 9.88
C PRO A 317 1.57 -14.31 8.90
N ARG A 318 2.65 -13.64 9.32
CA ARG A 318 3.93 -13.57 8.60
C ARG A 318 3.94 -12.86 7.24
N ASP A 319 2.82 -12.23 6.84
CA ASP A 319 2.79 -11.39 5.64
C ASP A 319 2.41 -9.97 6.00
N THR A 320 2.63 -9.04 5.09
CA THR A 320 2.32 -7.62 5.29
C THR A 320 1.24 -7.16 4.32
N ILE A 321 0.34 -6.37 4.84
CA ILE A 321 -0.78 -5.77 4.10
C ILE A 321 -0.30 -4.86 2.96
N PHE A 322 -1.23 -4.30 2.20
CA PHE A 322 -1.12 -3.39 1.05
C PHE A 322 -0.39 -3.96 -0.19
N THR A 323 0.00 -5.22 -0.20
CA THR A 323 0.50 -5.91 -1.38
C THR A 323 -0.61 -6.67 -2.09
N THR A 324 -0.53 -6.78 -3.41
CA THR A 324 -1.47 -7.60 -4.20
C THR A 324 -1.36 -9.07 -3.77
N GLU A 325 -0.14 -9.53 -3.43
CA GLU A 325 0.12 -10.87 -2.96
C GLU A 325 -0.61 -11.20 -1.66
N TYR A 326 -0.71 -10.24 -0.73
CA TYR A 326 -1.47 -10.43 0.51
C TYR A 326 -2.92 -10.79 0.22
N SER A 327 -3.58 -10.00 -0.64
CA SER A 327 -4.96 -10.24 -1.03
C SER A 327 -5.14 -11.58 -1.76
N MET A 328 -4.21 -11.95 -2.65
CA MET A 328 -4.23 -13.25 -3.32
C MET A 328 -4.06 -14.42 -2.35
N ARG A 329 -3.20 -14.28 -1.34
CA ARG A 329 -3.02 -15.30 -0.29
C ARG A 329 -4.27 -15.52 0.52
N THR A 330 -4.99 -14.46 0.91
CA THR A 330 -6.26 -14.60 1.62
C THR A 330 -7.28 -15.38 0.79
N GLY A 331 -7.35 -15.11 -0.52
CA GLY A 331 -8.22 -15.85 -1.44
C GLY A 331 -7.85 -17.32 -1.56
N MET A 332 -6.55 -17.64 -1.70
CA MET A 332 -6.07 -19.02 -1.78
C MET A 332 -6.34 -19.78 -0.46
N GLU A 333 -6.06 -19.17 0.69
CA GLU A 333 -6.30 -19.77 2.00
C GLU A 333 -7.79 -20.05 2.20
N ALA A 334 -8.66 -19.09 1.87
CA ALA A 334 -10.10 -19.24 1.96
C ALA A 334 -10.61 -20.42 1.14
N VAL A 335 -10.21 -20.49 -0.14
CA VAL A 335 -10.64 -21.57 -1.05
C VAL A 335 -10.11 -22.93 -0.59
N TYR A 336 -8.83 -23.03 -0.25
CA TYR A 336 -8.22 -24.30 0.16
C TYR A 336 -8.82 -24.82 1.46
N THR A 337 -9.08 -23.94 2.42
CA THR A 337 -9.69 -24.31 3.70
C THR A 337 -11.16 -24.72 3.55
N LEU A 338 -11.99 -23.89 2.91
CA LEU A 338 -13.43 -24.16 2.81
C LEU A 338 -13.75 -25.34 1.89
N LEU A 339 -12.94 -25.60 0.88
CA LEU A 339 -13.12 -26.74 -0.03
C LEU A 339 -12.30 -27.97 0.37
N ASN A 340 -11.63 -27.92 1.53
CA ASN A 340 -10.74 -28.98 2.01
C ASN A 340 -9.77 -29.49 0.93
N VAL A 341 -9.14 -28.55 0.22
CA VAL A 341 -8.14 -28.87 -0.80
C VAL A 341 -6.81 -29.18 -0.12
N ASP A 342 -6.29 -30.38 -0.33
CA ASP A 342 -4.96 -30.80 0.19
C ASP A 342 -3.83 -30.08 -0.54
N ARG A 343 -3.74 -28.77 -0.32
CA ARG A 343 -2.73 -27.90 -0.88
C ARG A 343 -2.46 -26.70 0.03
N GLY A 344 -1.21 -26.47 0.38
CA GLY A 344 -0.79 -25.29 1.13
C GLY A 344 -0.70 -24.03 0.26
N VAL A 345 -1.00 -22.90 0.83
CA VAL A 345 -0.66 -21.60 0.24
C VAL A 345 0.86 -21.44 0.25
N PRO A 346 1.52 -21.06 -0.85
CA PRO A 346 2.97 -20.86 -0.87
C PRO A 346 3.44 -19.94 0.25
N GLU A 347 4.39 -20.37 1.05
CA GLU A 347 4.88 -19.57 2.17
C GLU A 347 5.63 -18.32 1.71
N VAL A 348 5.55 -17.26 2.51
CA VAL A 348 6.43 -16.09 2.36
C VAL A 348 7.82 -16.48 2.83
N TRP A 349 8.84 -16.21 2.02
CA TRP A 349 10.21 -16.47 2.43
C TRP A 349 10.56 -15.76 3.74
N GLY A 350 10.84 -16.53 4.76
CA GLY A 350 11.23 -16.06 6.09
C GLY A 350 12.66 -15.56 6.14
N SER A 351 13.01 -14.54 5.34
CA SER A 351 14.38 -14.03 5.22
C SER A 351 14.98 -13.52 6.53
N VAL A 352 14.16 -13.14 7.50
CA VAL A 352 14.63 -12.78 8.86
C VAL A 352 15.19 -13.97 9.66
N PHE A 353 14.95 -15.19 9.21
CA PHE A 353 15.52 -16.42 9.79
C PHE A 353 16.73 -16.92 8.99
N ASP A 354 17.10 -16.25 7.89
CA ASP A 354 18.31 -16.55 7.11
C ASP A 354 19.43 -15.60 7.52
N ILE A 355 20.43 -16.11 8.22
CA ILE A 355 21.57 -15.32 8.69
C ILE A 355 22.29 -14.60 7.54
N ARG A 356 22.32 -15.18 6.34
CA ARG A 356 22.97 -14.59 5.17
C ARG A 356 22.22 -13.33 4.71
N ALA A 357 20.87 -13.37 4.70
CA ALA A 357 20.05 -12.21 4.39
C ALA A 357 20.22 -11.10 5.41
N LEU A 358 20.33 -11.44 6.69
CA LEU A 358 20.55 -10.47 7.76
C LEU A 358 21.95 -9.83 7.71
N LEU A 359 22.98 -10.59 7.40
CA LEU A 359 24.33 -10.07 7.23
C LEU A 359 24.42 -9.13 6.03
N ASP A 360 23.88 -9.53 4.88
CA ASP A 360 23.80 -8.68 3.69
C ASP A 360 23.04 -7.39 3.95
N ALA A 361 21.86 -7.46 4.59
CA ALA A 361 21.08 -6.30 4.97
C ALA A 361 21.85 -5.37 5.93
N THR A 362 22.57 -5.93 6.87
CA THR A 362 23.39 -5.17 7.85
C THR A 362 24.48 -4.35 7.17
N VAL A 363 25.16 -4.92 6.18
CA VAL A 363 26.19 -4.20 5.40
C VAL A 363 25.56 -3.11 4.55
N LYS A 364 24.44 -3.41 3.87
CA LYS A 364 23.73 -2.42 3.03
C LYS A 364 23.18 -1.24 3.83
N LEU A 365 22.70 -1.47 5.05
CA LEU A 365 22.26 -0.41 5.97
C LEU A 365 23.42 0.48 6.46
N ARG A 366 24.66 0.06 6.26
CA ARG A 366 25.86 0.81 6.59
C ARG A 366 26.57 1.37 5.35
N ASP A 367 25.87 1.53 4.25
CA ASP A 367 26.43 2.00 2.97
C ASP A 367 27.60 1.15 2.47
N GLY A 368 27.57 -0.15 2.72
CA GLY A 368 28.63 -1.09 2.36
C GLY A 368 29.85 -1.10 3.28
N LYS A 369 29.84 -0.32 4.37
CA LYS A 369 30.97 -0.25 5.32
C LYS A 369 31.02 -1.52 6.17
N LYS A 370 32.22 -2.03 6.36
CA LYS A 370 32.50 -3.11 7.30
C LYS A 370 32.33 -2.66 8.75
N ALA A 371 32.02 -3.57 9.65
CA ALA A 371 31.94 -3.27 11.08
C ALA A 371 33.28 -2.75 11.63
N THR A 372 34.39 -3.19 11.05
CA THR A 372 35.76 -2.76 11.39
C THR A 372 36.07 -1.34 10.94
N ASP A 373 35.36 -0.79 9.95
CA ASP A 373 35.60 0.55 9.39
C ASP A 373 34.79 1.64 10.11
N MET A 374 33.97 1.25 11.10
CA MET A 374 33.17 2.19 11.85
C MET A 374 34.00 2.95 12.88
N LYS A 375 33.70 4.23 13.05
CA LYS A 375 34.27 5.01 14.15
C LYS A 375 33.77 4.44 15.48
N MET A 376 34.67 3.89 16.27
CA MET A 376 34.43 3.31 17.56
C MET A 376 35.24 4.03 18.65
N ASN A 377 34.73 4.06 19.86
CA ASN A 377 35.56 4.47 20.99
C ASN A 377 36.48 3.30 21.43
N LEU A 378 37.51 3.62 22.22
CA LEU A 378 38.50 2.63 22.65
C LEU A 378 37.92 1.37 23.31
N ALA A 379 36.86 1.52 24.08
CA ALA A 379 36.21 0.37 24.72
C ALA A 379 35.50 -0.52 23.70
N GLN A 380 34.83 0.06 22.72
CA GLN A 380 34.18 -0.66 21.64
C GLN A 380 35.21 -1.38 20.74
N GLU A 381 36.32 -0.72 20.41
CA GLU A 381 37.41 -1.34 19.63
C GLU A 381 38.00 -2.56 20.35
N LEU A 382 38.24 -2.47 21.65
CA LEU A 382 38.73 -3.59 22.45
C LEU A 382 37.74 -4.77 22.47
N VAL A 383 36.44 -4.49 22.60
CA VAL A 383 35.38 -5.52 22.56
C VAL A 383 35.35 -6.18 21.20
N VAL A 384 35.34 -5.42 20.12
CA VAL A 384 35.34 -5.95 18.74
C VAL A 384 36.58 -6.79 18.49
N LYS A 385 37.76 -6.30 18.84
CA LYS A 385 39.02 -7.05 18.71
C LYS A 385 39.01 -8.36 19.48
N LYS A 386 38.48 -8.37 20.71
CA LYS A 386 38.33 -9.58 21.52
C LYS A 386 37.34 -10.57 20.90
N LEU A 387 36.21 -10.10 20.34
CA LEU A 387 35.22 -10.94 19.66
C LEU A 387 35.80 -11.54 18.38
N LEU A 388 36.48 -10.74 17.54
CA LEU A 388 37.14 -11.21 16.34
C LEU A 388 38.21 -12.25 16.63
N GLY A 389 38.98 -12.08 17.74
CA GLY A 389 39.93 -13.07 18.19
C GLY A 389 39.30 -14.41 18.57
N LYS A 390 38.06 -14.42 19.11
CA LYS A 390 37.33 -15.62 19.47
C LYS A 390 36.79 -16.42 18.29
N ILE A 391 36.47 -15.74 17.20
CA ILE A 391 35.91 -16.37 15.98
C ILE A 391 36.98 -16.66 14.93
N LYS A 392 38.23 -16.32 15.21
CA LYS A 392 39.34 -16.52 14.27
C LYS A 392 39.44 -18.01 13.86
N ASP A 393 39.63 -18.23 12.57
CA ASP A 393 39.75 -19.57 11.95
C ASP A 393 38.48 -20.45 12.06
N THR A 394 37.33 -19.88 12.42
CA THR A 394 36.03 -20.55 12.45
C THR A 394 35.20 -20.29 11.18
N ASP A 395 34.15 -21.12 10.97
CA ASP A 395 33.19 -20.90 9.89
C ASP A 395 32.40 -19.61 10.06
N ILE A 396 32.23 -19.10 11.29
CA ILE A 396 31.64 -17.80 11.57
C ILE A 396 32.49 -16.69 10.95
N GLU A 397 33.81 -16.73 11.14
CA GLU A 397 34.72 -15.74 10.52
C GLU A 397 34.63 -15.80 8.98
N LYS A 398 34.59 -16.99 8.40
CA LYS A 398 34.46 -17.17 6.94
C LYS A 398 33.18 -16.53 6.41
N ILE A 399 32.02 -16.80 7.04
CA ILE A 399 30.74 -16.22 6.66
C ILE A 399 30.79 -14.69 6.78
N LEU A 400 31.28 -14.12 7.88
CA LEU A 400 31.35 -12.67 8.08
C LEU A 400 32.23 -12.00 7.03
N LYS A 401 33.34 -12.63 6.60
CA LYS A 401 34.20 -12.14 5.52
C LYS A 401 33.52 -12.27 4.16
N GLU A 402 32.85 -13.39 3.87
CA GLU A 402 32.11 -13.61 2.63
C GLU A 402 31.07 -12.54 2.38
N TYR A 403 30.35 -12.12 3.43
CA TYR A 403 29.32 -11.06 3.38
C TYR A 403 29.87 -9.65 3.65
N ASN A 404 31.18 -9.43 3.68
CA ASN A 404 31.82 -8.13 3.93
C ASN A 404 31.39 -7.45 5.24
N VAL A 405 31.05 -8.21 6.26
CA VAL A 405 30.70 -7.66 7.57
C VAL A 405 31.96 -7.22 8.33
N ILE A 406 33.06 -7.96 8.12
CA ILE A 406 34.39 -7.71 8.69
C ILE A 406 35.47 -7.77 7.63
#